data_ea44f99225d3cdb135e1c5a59f4b034d
#
_entry.id   ea44f99225d3cdb135e1c5a59f4b034d
#
_cell.length_a   1.000
_cell.length_b   1.000
_cell.length_c   1.000
_cell.angle_alpha   90.00
_cell.angle_beta   90.00
_cell.angle_gamma   90.00
#
_symmetry.space_group_name_H-M   'P 1'
#
loop_
_entity.id
_entity.type
_entity.pdbx_description
1 polymer ?
#
loop_
_entity_poly.entity_id
_entity_poly.type
_entity_poly.pdbx_seq_one_letter_code
_entity_poly.pdbx_strand_id
1 'polypeptide(L)'
;MSRVTEIRYVGYGVKDFAAEAQFYEDVWGLDRIPSDDGMAWFKARGHDEHHVVRLRAADENRIDVVALATESRADVDALCSKVAASGVRMIHEPHELTTPGGGYGFRFFSPDGMQFEISSDVAHGTKAEVDRWDGVPVKISHIVFHSPDHQALVTWFCDVLGFKISDWLGDFMCFLRCNSAHHRIAILPGPPCLNHVAYDMTGVDGMMRGAHRLKVKGTPIQWGPGRHTAGNNTFSYFVTPGGFAVEYTSELEEVDFETHEGKVHVPAPLVMDQWGIGIGGPQTMPHPEPNPGLFVATEA
;
A
#
# COMPACT_ATOMS: atom_id res chain seq x y z
N MET A 1 -2.38 22.08 -8.80
CA MET A 1 -0.98 21.79 -8.45
C MET A 1 -0.74 20.32 -8.68
N SER A 2 0.39 19.97 -9.30
CA SER A 2 0.75 18.57 -9.56
C SER A 2 0.96 17.83 -8.24
N ARG A 3 0.33 16.68 -8.08
CA ARG A 3 0.34 15.84 -6.88
C ARG A 3 0.14 14.37 -7.24
N VAL A 4 0.46 13.50 -6.31
CA VAL A 4 0.05 12.10 -6.35
C VAL A 4 -1.48 12.02 -6.19
N THR A 5 -2.11 11.10 -6.91
CA THR A 5 -3.58 10.95 -6.94
C THR A 5 -4.04 9.56 -6.50
N GLU A 6 -3.20 8.51 -6.61
CA GLU A 6 -3.57 7.15 -6.22
C GLU A 6 -2.33 6.28 -5.97
N ILE A 7 -2.52 5.12 -5.36
CA ILE A 7 -1.55 4.03 -5.28
C ILE A 7 -1.77 3.11 -6.49
N ARG A 8 -0.69 2.74 -7.19
CA ARG A 8 -0.76 1.76 -8.27
C ARG A 8 -0.50 0.35 -7.79
N TYR A 9 0.74 0.08 -7.38
CA TYR A 9 1.15 -1.25 -6.96
C TYR A 9 2.27 -1.23 -5.94
N VAL A 10 2.47 -2.38 -5.29
CA VAL A 10 3.64 -2.65 -4.46
C VAL A 10 4.43 -3.79 -5.07
N GLY A 11 5.74 -3.61 -5.20
CA GLY A 11 6.69 -4.62 -5.66
C GLY A 11 7.46 -5.23 -4.51
N TYR A 12 7.56 -6.55 -4.51
CA TYR A 12 8.29 -7.32 -3.51
C TYR A 12 9.40 -8.15 -4.17
N GLY A 13 10.58 -8.18 -3.56
CA GLY A 13 11.56 -9.22 -3.75
C GLY A 13 11.31 -10.33 -2.73
N VAL A 14 11.25 -11.59 -3.15
CA VAL A 14 10.89 -12.71 -2.27
C VAL A 14 11.78 -13.92 -2.48
N LYS A 15 12.16 -14.59 -1.39
CA LYS A 15 13.02 -15.79 -1.41
C LYS A 15 12.27 -17.00 -1.92
N ASP A 16 11.08 -17.23 -1.42
CA ASP A 16 10.20 -18.31 -1.88
C ASP A 16 9.14 -17.74 -2.84
N PHE A 17 9.60 -17.50 -4.07
CA PHE A 17 8.78 -16.93 -5.12
C PHE A 17 7.52 -17.79 -5.41
N ALA A 18 7.66 -19.11 -5.38
CA ALA A 18 6.54 -20.01 -5.68
C ALA A 18 5.45 -19.94 -4.61
N ALA A 19 5.84 -19.97 -3.33
CA ALA A 19 4.89 -19.89 -2.22
C ALA A 19 4.20 -18.52 -2.18
N GLU A 20 4.94 -17.43 -2.40
CA GLU A 20 4.39 -16.08 -2.39
C GLU A 20 3.44 -15.85 -3.59
N ALA A 21 3.80 -16.32 -4.79
CA ALA A 21 2.95 -16.23 -5.97
C ALA A 21 1.64 -17.04 -5.77
N GLN A 22 1.74 -18.26 -5.26
CA GLN A 22 0.57 -19.08 -4.92
C GLN A 22 -0.31 -18.40 -3.86
N PHE A 23 0.30 -17.74 -2.86
CA PHE A 23 -0.45 -17.00 -1.85
C PHE A 23 -1.31 -15.92 -2.48
N TYR A 24 -0.72 -15.03 -3.31
CA TYR A 24 -1.47 -13.93 -3.91
C TYR A 24 -2.57 -14.42 -4.87
N GLU A 25 -2.34 -15.49 -5.61
CA GLU A 25 -3.31 -16.05 -6.55
C GLU A 25 -4.41 -16.84 -5.84
N ASP A 26 -4.05 -17.90 -5.11
CA ASP A 26 -4.99 -18.89 -4.60
C ASP A 26 -5.58 -18.52 -3.23
N VAL A 27 -4.80 -17.84 -2.39
CA VAL A 27 -5.17 -17.56 -0.99
C VAL A 27 -5.70 -16.15 -0.85
N TRP A 28 -4.96 -15.15 -1.33
CA TRP A 28 -5.35 -13.74 -1.26
C TRP A 28 -6.48 -13.39 -2.22
N GLY A 29 -6.49 -13.97 -3.41
CA GLY A 29 -7.57 -13.85 -4.39
C GLY A 29 -7.35 -12.75 -5.43
N LEU A 30 -6.11 -12.53 -5.85
CA LEU A 30 -5.78 -11.69 -7.00
C LEU A 30 -5.64 -12.55 -8.27
N ASP A 31 -5.91 -11.95 -9.43
CA ASP A 31 -5.72 -12.63 -10.70
C ASP A 31 -4.26 -12.48 -11.17
N ARG A 32 -3.61 -13.59 -11.43
CA ARG A 32 -2.25 -13.58 -12.00
C ARG A 32 -2.25 -13.16 -13.47
N ILE A 33 -1.34 -12.25 -13.82
CA ILE A 33 -1.09 -11.84 -15.20
C ILE A 33 0.06 -12.69 -15.75
N PRO A 34 -0.02 -13.21 -16.97
CA PRO A 34 1.08 -13.94 -17.59
C PRO A 34 2.38 -13.12 -17.57
N SER A 35 3.48 -13.75 -17.20
CA SER A 35 4.80 -13.12 -17.07
C SER A 35 5.92 -14.10 -17.30
N ASP A 36 7.13 -13.58 -17.49
CA ASP A 36 8.34 -14.37 -17.65
C ASP A 36 8.81 -15.00 -16.33
N ASP A 37 9.76 -15.93 -16.41
CA ASP A 37 10.35 -16.62 -15.27
C ASP A 37 10.99 -15.63 -14.28
N GLY A 38 10.73 -15.84 -12.99
CA GLY A 38 11.26 -15.03 -11.90
C GLY A 38 10.53 -13.73 -11.62
N MET A 39 9.47 -13.43 -12.38
CA MET A 39 8.56 -12.29 -12.15
C MET A 39 7.11 -12.76 -12.13
N ALA A 40 6.27 -12.14 -11.30
CA ALA A 40 4.82 -12.34 -11.34
C ALA A 40 4.11 -11.02 -11.07
N TRP A 41 3.00 -10.82 -11.75
CA TRP A 41 2.16 -9.64 -11.67
C TRP A 41 0.74 -10.06 -11.35
N PHE A 42 0.10 -9.33 -10.44
CA PHE A 42 -1.26 -9.66 -10.01
C PHE A 42 -2.14 -8.41 -10.05
N LYS A 43 -3.35 -8.59 -10.52
CA LYS A 43 -4.36 -7.54 -10.54
C LYS A 43 -5.53 -7.84 -9.59
N ALA A 44 -6.15 -6.80 -9.09
CA ALA A 44 -7.42 -6.88 -8.40
C ALA A 44 -8.56 -6.73 -9.42
N ARG A 45 -9.54 -7.65 -9.39
CA ARG A 45 -10.63 -7.70 -10.38
C ARG A 45 -11.49 -6.45 -10.41
N GLY A 46 -11.71 -5.85 -9.25
CA GLY A 46 -12.63 -4.73 -9.07
C GLY A 46 -12.09 -3.36 -9.50
N HIS A 47 -10.82 -3.29 -9.92
CA HIS A 47 -10.16 -2.06 -10.30
C HIS A 47 -9.59 -2.13 -11.72
N ASP A 48 -9.38 -0.99 -12.32
CA ASP A 48 -8.80 -0.86 -13.66
C ASP A 48 -7.28 -0.64 -13.68
N GLU A 49 -6.61 -0.60 -12.51
CA GLU A 49 -5.15 -0.65 -12.48
C GLU A 49 -4.67 -1.94 -13.17
N HIS A 50 -3.60 -1.81 -13.98
CA HIS A 50 -3.05 -2.94 -14.73
C HIS A 50 -2.65 -4.08 -13.78
N HIS A 51 -1.97 -3.74 -12.67
CA HIS A 51 -1.60 -4.67 -11.61
C HIS A 51 -1.49 -3.93 -10.27
N VAL A 52 -1.61 -4.65 -9.18
CA VAL A 52 -1.52 -4.11 -7.81
C VAL A 52 -0.40 -4.74 -6.99
N VAL A 53 0.11 -5.90 -7.42
CA VAL A 53 1.26 -6.58 -6.82
C VAL A 53 2.23 -7.01 -7.91
N ARG A 54 3.53 -6.78 -7.67
CA ARG A 54 4.65 -7.33 -8.42
C ARG A 54 5.49 -8.20 -7.50
N LEU A 55 5.78 -9.43 -7.91
CA LEU A 55 6.77 -10.28 -7.24
C LEU A 55 7.99 -10.47 -8.13
N ARG A 56 9.16 -10.46 -7.50
CA ARG A 56 10.45 -10.79 -8.11
C ARG A 56 11.16 -11.83 -7.25
N ALA A 57 11.70 -12.88 -7.88
CA ALA A 57 12.59 -13.81 -7.18
C ALA A 57 13.84 -13.06 -6.67
N ALA A 58 14.19 -13.23 -5.40
CA ALA A 58 15.29 -12.54 -4.75
C ALA A 58 15.95 -13.40 -3.66
N ASP A 59 17.15 -13.02 -3.23
CA ASP A 59 17.87 -13.72 -2.16
C ASP A 59 17.35 -13.37 -0.75
N GLU A 60 16.55 -12.31 -0.65
CA GLU A 60 15.96 -11.83 0.61
C GLU A 60 14.56 -11.27 0.40
N ASN A 61 13.73 -11.34 1.48
CA ASN A 61 12.40 -10.75 1.46
C ASN A 61 12.51 -9.25 1.72
N ARG A 62 12.01 -8.41 0.77
CA ARG A 62 12.12 -6.96 0.82
C ARG A 62 11.01 -6.28 0.03
N ILE A 63 10.77 -5.01 0.31
CA ILE A 63 10.01 -4.15 -0.57
C ILE A 63 10.97 -3.61 -1.62
N ASP A 64 10.64 -3.87 -2.89
CA ASP A 64 11.39 -3.36 -4.02
C ASP A 64 10.96 -1.94 -4.42
N VAL A 65 9.64 -1.70 -4.49
CA VAL A 65 9.09 -0.42 -4.96
C VAL A 65 7.65 -0.21 -4.48
N VAL A 66 7.29 1.05 -4.24
CA VAL A 66 5.91 1.50 -4.11
C VAL A 66 5.59 2.44 -5.26
N ALA A 67 4.62 2.07 -6.08
CA ALA A 67 4.24 2.85 -7.26
C ALA A 67 2.99 3.70 -6.98
N LEU A 68 3.08 4.95 -7.36
CA LEU A 68 2.06 5.98 -7.17
C LEU A 68 1.64 6.55 -8.53
N ALA A 69 0.38 6.97 -8.63
CA ALA A 69 -0.18 7.57 -9.83
C ALA A 69 -0.21 9.10 -9.76
N THR A 70 -0.13 9.73 -10.91
CA THR A 70 -0.51 11.11 -11.13
C THR A 70 -1.33 11.24 -12.41
N GLU A 71 -1.98 12.41 -12.65
CA GLU A 71 -2.99 12.52 -13.70
C GLU A 71 -2.41 12.56 -15.12
N SER A 72 -1.21 13.15 -15.29
CA SER A 72 -0.64 13.40 -16.62
C SER A 72 0.88 13.33 -16.64
N ARG A 73 1.46 13.21 -17.84
CA ARG A 73 2.93 13.33 -18.06
C ARG A 73 3.48 14.66 -17.55
N ALA A 74 2.75 15.75 -17.75
CA ALA A 74 3.16 17.06 -17.24
C ALA A 74 3.23 17.08 -15.70
N ASP A 75 2.35 16.33 -15.02
CA ASP A 75 2.43 16.18 -13.57
C ASP A 75 3.59 15.28 -13.15
N VAL A 76 3.92 14.23 -13.93
CA VAL A 76 5.12 13.42 -13.72
C VAL A 76 6.38 14.29 -13.76
N ASP A 77 6.53 15.13 -14.80
CA ASP A 77 7.69 16.03 -14.96
C ASP A 77 7.77 17.06 -13.83
N ALA A 78 6.63 17.64 -13.44
CA ALA A 78 6.56 18.59 -12.35
C ALA A 78 6.87 17.98 -10.99
N LEU A 79 6.38 16.74 -10.71
CA LEU A 79 6.70 16.01 -9.50
C LEU A 79 8.16 15.56 -9.49
N CYS A 80 8.72 15.11 -10.60
CA CYS A 80 10.14 14.78 -10.72
C CYS A 80 11.02 15.98 -10.32
N SER A 81 10.68 17.17 -10.83
CA SER A 81 11.40 18.40 -10.49
C SER A 81 11.33 18.73 -8.99
N LYS A 82 10.16 18.57 -8.36
CA LYS A 82 9.98 18.79 -6.91
C LYS A 82 10.76 17.76 -6.09
N VAL A 83 10.69 16.48 -6.48
CA VAL A 83 11.39 15.39 -5.81
C VAL A 83 12.91 15.61 -5.88
N ALA A 84 13.45 15.94 -7.06
CA ALA A 84 14.87 16.24 -7.24
C ALA A 84 15.30 17.46 -6.41
N ALA A 85 14.49 18.53 -6.39
CA ALA A 85 14.76 19.73 -5.60
C ALA A 85 14.72 19.48 -4.08
N SER A 86 14.03 18.46 -3.60
CA SER A 86 14.01 18.08 -2.18
C SER A 86 15.31 17.42 -1.70
N GLY A 87 16.25 17.12 -2.62
CA GLY A 87 17.56 16.56 -2.30
C GLY A 87 17.60 15.06 -2.09
N VAL A 88 16.51 14.34 -2.36
CA VAL A 88 16.50 12.87 -2.32
C VAL A 88 17.23 12.28 -3.52
N ARG A 89 17.70 11.04 -3.38
CA ARG A 89 18.43 10.36 -4.44
C ARG A 89 17.49 9.89 -5.55
N MET A 90 17.69 10.42 -6.76
CA MET A 90 17.00 9.97 -7.97
C MET A 90 17.61 8.65 -8.46
N ILE A 91 16.78 7.77 -9.03
CA ILE A 91 17.20 6.53 -9.68
C ILE A 91 17.26 6.77 -11.19
N HIS A 92 16.20 7.30 -11.76
CA HIS A 92 16.17 7.74 -13.16
C HIS A 92 15.14 8.88 -13.36
N GLU A 93 15.36 9.64 -14.40
CA GLU A 93 14.47 10.71 -14.88
C GLU A 93 13.22 10.11 -15.55
N PRO A 94 12.17 10.91 -15.79
CA PRO A 94 10.96 10.45 -16.49
C PRO A 94 11.26 9.86 -17.88
N HIS A 95 10.73 8.67 -18.13
CA HIS A 95 10.84 7.97 -19.42
C HIS A 95 9.66 7.02 -19.62
N GLU A 96 9.56 6.42 -20.81
CA GLU A 96 8.59 5.35 -21.07
C GLU A 96 8.94 4.12 -20.24
N LEU A 97 7.98 3.64 -19.43
CA LEU A 97 8.19 2.49 -18.55
C LEU A 97 8.17 1.18 -19.34
N THR A 98 9.03 0.25 -18.95
CA THR A 98 9.11 -1.10 -19.52
C THR A 98 8.30 -2.13 -18.74
N THR A 99 7.74 -1.75 -17.59
CA THR A 99 6.82 -2.60 -16.80
C THR A 99 5.57 -2.94 -17.60
N PRO A 100 4.93 -4.11 -17.37
CA PRO A 100 3.65 -4.44 -17.97
C PRO A 100 2.62 -3.34 -17.74
N GLY A 101 1.90 -2.95 -18.78
CA GLY A 101 1.03 -1.78 -18.79
C GLY A 101 1.71 -0.51 -19.31
N GLY A 102 3.04 -0.48 -19.39
CA GLY A 102 3.79 0.70 -19.89
C GLY A 102 3.56 1.93 -19.00
N GLY A 103 3.43 3.08 -19.64
CA GLY A 103 3.24 4.36 -19.00
C GLY A 103 4.51 5.22 -19.05
N TYR A 104 4.43 6.41 -18.46
CA TYR A 104 5.52 7.38 -18.38
C TYR A 104 5.78 7.70 -16.93
N GLY A 105 7.02 7.58 -16.44
CA GLY A 105 7.31 7.73 -15.02
C GLY A 105 8.78 7.83 -14.68
N PHE A 106 9.07 8.04 -13.40
CA PHE A 106 10.40 8.11 -12.83
C PHE A 106 10.47 7.39 -11.49
N ARG A 107 11.69 7.07 -11.06
CA ARG A 107 11.95 6.41 -9.77
C ARG A 107 12.97 7.17 -8.93
N PHE A 108 12.76 7.10 -7.63
CA PHE A 108 13.61 7.77 -6.64
C PHE A 108 13.55 7.02 -5.30
N PHE A 109 14.45 7.38 -4.39
CA PHE A 109 14.36 6.93 -3.00
C PHE A 109 13.69 8.02 -2.15
N SER A 110 12.79 7.61 -1.24
CA SER A 110 12.31 8.51 -0.19
C SER A 110 13.47 8.97 0.71
N PRO A 111 13.27 9.97 1.57
CA PRO A 111 14.28 10.34 2.57
C PRO A 111 14.86 9.17 3.35
N ASP A 112 14.03 8.15 3.65
CA ASP A 112 14.40 6.96 4.41
C ASP A 112 14.97 5.81 3.55
N GLY A 113 15.08 5.99 2.24
CA GLY A 113 15.70 5.01 1.34
C GLY A 113 14.76 3.97 0.75
N MET A 114 13.44 4.06 0.95
CA MET A 114 12.47 3.24 0.25
C MET A 114 12.34 3.70 -1.20
N GLN A 115 12.31 2.77 -2.16
CA GLN A 115 12.15 3.09 -3.57
C GLN A 115 10.68 3.37 -3.91
N PHE A 116 10.45 4.49 -4.60
CA PHE A 116 9.17 4.90 -5.14
C PHE A 116 9.22 5.06 -6.66
N GLU A 117 8.08 4.83 -7.30
CA GLU A 117 7.80 5.17 -8.68
C GLU A 117 6.62 6.14 -8.74
N ILE A 118 6.70 7.16 -9.57
CA ILE A 118 5.55 8.01 -9.92
C ILE A 118 5.34 7.92 -11.42
N SER A 119 4.11 7.62 -11.84
CA SER A 119 3.79 7.40 -13.25
C SER A 119 2.39 7.86 -13.65
N SER A 120 2.23 8.11 -14.96
CA SER A 120 0.96 8.35 -15.64
C SER A 120 0.86 7.48 -16.91
N ASP A 121 -0.28 7.50 -17.58
CA ASP A 121 -0.53 6.81 -18.86
C ASP A 121 -0.29 5.30 -18.83
N VAL A 122 -0.32 4.67 -17.67
CA VAL A 122 -0.28 3.20 -17.58
C VAL A 122 -1.58 2.64 -18.15
N ALA A 123 -1.47 1.62 -19.00
CA ALA A 123 -2.64 0.99 -19.61
C ALA A 123 -3.58 0.42 -18.54
N HIS A 124 -4.86 0.69 -18.70
CA HIS A 124 -5.88 0.12 -17.81
C HIS A 124 -6.04 -1.38 -18.01
N GLY A 125 -6.16 -2.10 -16.90
CA GLY A 125 -6.61 -3.48 -16.90
C GLY A 125 -8.11 -3.59 -17.11
N THR A 126 -8.60 -4.79 -17.40
CA THR A 126 -10.05 -5.04 -17.47
C THR A 126 -10.64 -5.05 -16.06
N LYS A 127 -11.54 -4.12 -15.78
CA LYS A 127 -12.32 -4.12 -14.55
C LYS A 127 -13.48 -5.11 -14.68
N ALA A 128 -13.66 -5.97 -13.67
CA ALA A 128 -14.82 -6.85 -13.54
C ALA A 128 -15.68 -6.43 -12.34
N GLU A 129 -16.93 -6.80 -12.36
CA GLU A 129 -17.79 -6.68 -11.18
C GLU A 129 -17.34 -7.72 -10.13
N VAL A 130 -17.16 -7.27 -8.90
CA VAL A 130 -16.82 -8.11 -7.75
C VAL A 130 -18.00 -8.10 -6.80
N ASP A 131 -18.64 -9.25 -6.63
CA ASP A 131 -19.72 -9.42 -5.66
C ASP A 131 -19.16 -9.64 -4.25
N ARG A 132 -19.96 -9.31 -3.24
CA ARG A 132 -19.62 -9.62 -1.84
C ARG A 132 -19.39 -11.12 -1.59
N TRP A 133 -19.98 -11.97 -2.42
CA TRP A 133 -19.82 -13.42 -2.31
C TRP A 133 -18.45 -13.92 -2.75
N ASP A 134 -17.75 -13.15 -3.59
CA ASP A 134 -16.41 -13.51 -4.08
C ASP A 134 -15.38 -13.45 -2.94
N GLY A 135 -15.53 -12.50 -2.00
CA GLY A 135 -14.63 -12.30 -0.86
C GLY A 135 -13.18 -12.06 -1.29
N VAL A 136 -12.96 -11.36 -2.39
CA VAL A 136 -11.64 -11.04 -2.97
C VAL A 136 -11.35 -9.55 -2.92
N PRO A 137 -10.06 -9.13 -2.96
CA PRO A 137 -9.68 -7.72 -3.02
C PRO A 137 -10.23 -7.01 -4.26
N VAL A 138 -10.68 -5.77 -4.06
CA VAL A 138 -11.14 -4.87 -5.14
C VAL A 138 -9.98 -4.03 -5.67
N LYS A 139 -9.14 -3.49 -4.77
CA LYS A 139 -7.96 -2.65 -5.08
C LYS A 139 -7.05 -2.55 -3.86
N ILE A 140 -5.88 -1.92 -4.00
CA ILE A 140 -5.13 -1.44 -2.83
C ILE A 140 -5.92 -0.28 -2.20
N SER A 141 -6.10 -0.36 -0.89
CA SER A 141 -6.73 0.69 -0.08
C SER A 141 -5.70 1.70 0.38
N HIS A 142 -4.72 1.25 1.16
CA HIS A 142 -3.68 2.10 1.71
C HIS A 142 -2.40 1.31 2.00
N ILE A 143 -1.31 2.06 2.24
CA ILE A 143 0.00 1.52 2.61
C ILE A 143 0.48 2.22 3.87
N VAL A 144 1.06 1.47 4.78
CA VAL A 144 1.58 2.00 6.04
C VAL A 144 3.07 1.74 6.14
N PHE A 145 3.82 2.79 6.51
CA PHE A 145 5.28 2.78 6.64
C PHE A 145 5.72 3.08 8.07
N HIS A 146 6.84 2.51 8.44
CA HIS A 146 7.65 3.00 9.55
C HIS A 146 8.75 3.94 9.05
N SER A 147 9.04 4.97 9.86
CA SER A 147 10.13 5.91 9.62
C SER A 147 10.81 6.29 10.95
N PRO A 148 12.14 6.39 11.00
CA PRO A 148 12.84 6.86 12.19
C PRO A 148 12.54 8.32 12.52
N ASP A 149 12.21 9.13 11.50
CA ASP A 149 11.71 10.51 11.64
C ASP A 149 10.38 10.65 10.89
N HIS A 150 9.34 10.03 11.46
CA HIS A 150 8.02 9.97 10.83
C HIS A 150 7.42 11.37 10.61
N GLN A 151 7.69 12.36 11.45
CA GLN A 151 7.17 13.72 11.30
C GLN A 151 7.82 14.43 10.11
N ALA A 152 9.15 14.29 9.94
CA ALA A 152 9.84 14.81 8.77
C ALA A 152 9.37 14.14 7.49
N LEU A 153 9.15 12.80 7.52
CA LEU A 153 8.62 12.08 6.36
C LEU A 153 7.19 12.51 6.01
N VAL A 154 6.31 12.71 6.99
CA VAL A 154 4.97 13.29 6.79
C VAL A 154 5.04 14.64 6.09
N THR A 155 5.88 15.54 6.60
CA THR A 155 6.10 16.86 6.01
C THR A 155 6.56 16.74 4.55
N TRP A 156 7.52 15.84 4.30
CA TRP A 156 8.03 15.60 2.96
C TRP A 156 6.93 15.09 1.99
N PHE A 157 6.08 14.15 2.43
CA PHE A 157 4.93 13.68 1.62
C PHE A 157 3.95 14.81 1.29
N CYS A 158 3.70 15.71 2.25
CA CYS A 158 2.81 16.85 2.03
C CYS A 158 3.42 17.87 1.05
N ASP A 159 4.65 18.31 1.31
CA ASP A 159 5.29 19.42 0.59
C ASP A 159 5.74 19.02 -0.82
N VAL A 160 6.24 17.80 -0.98
CA VAL A 160 6.82 17.32 -2.24
C VAL A 160 5.81 16.57 -3.10
N LEU A 161 5.07 15.62 -2.51
CA LEU A 161 4.16 14.75 -3.26
C LEU A 161 2.71 15.26 -3.28
N GLY A 162 2.38 16.29 -2.48
CA GLY A 162 1.07 16.95 -2.47
C GLY A 162 0.00 16.19 -1.69
N PHE A 163 0.39 15.32 -0.75
CA PHE A 163 -0.55 14.73 0.20
C PHE A 163 -1.08 15.76 1.18
N LYS A 164 -2.20 15.45 1.82
CA LYS A 164 -2.77 16.22 2.92
C LYS A 164 -2.97 15.34 4.15
N ILE A 165 -2.75 15.91 5.33
CA ILE A 165 -3.02 15.22 6.59
C ILE A 165 -4.53 15.08 6.75
N SER A 166 -4.96 13.85 7.07
CA SER A 166 -6.34 13.57 7.43
C SER A 166 -6.52 13.50 8.93
N ASP A 167 -5.72 12.70 9.62
CA ASP A 167 -5.79 12.57 11.07
C ASP A 167 -4.42 12.23 11.68
N TRP A 168 -4.34 12.38 12.99
CA TRP A 168 -3.26 11.84 13.81
C TRP A 168 -3.82 10.90 14.88
N LEU A 169 -3.10 9.85 15.19
CA LEU A 169 -3.30 9.03 16.38
C LEU A 169 -2.19 9.38 17.39
N GLY A 170 -2.54 10.18 18.39
CA GLY A 170 -1.55 10.82 19.25
C GLY A 170 -0.61 11.70 18.44
N ASP A 171 0.68 11.59 18.73
CA ASP A 171 1.79 12.19 18.00
C ASP A 171 2.61 11.16 17.21
N PHE A 172 2.17 9.89 17.19
CA PHE A 172 2.98 8.80 16.67
C PHE A 172 2.53 8.25 15.31
N MET A 173 1.25 8.36 14.90
CA MET A 173 0.80 7.87 13.60
C MET A 173 0.00 8.94 12.86
N CYS A 174 0.44 9.26 11.65
CA CYS A 174 -0.22 10.21 10.76
C CYS A 174 -0.88 9.50 9.59
N PHE A 175 -2.09 9.91 9.26
CA PHE A 175 -2.87 9.44 8.13
C PHE A 175 -2.91 10.51 7.04
N LEU A 176 -2.49 10.13 5.81
CA LEU A 176 -2.30 11.03 4.69
C LEU A 176 -3.20 10.64 3.51
N ARG A 177 -3.92 11.63 2.97
CA ARG A 177 -4.74 11.46 1.77
C ARG A 177 -4.10 12.07 0.53
N CYS A 178 -4.36 11.49 -0.63
CA CYS A 178 -4.07 12.09 -1.94
C CYS A 178 -5.32 12.18 -2.83
N ASN A 179 -6.46 11.71 -2.35
CA ASN A 179 -7.78 11.77 -2.99
C ASN A 179 -8.89 11.84 -1.93
N SER A 180 -10.12 11.44 -2.26
CA SER A 180 -11.25 11.45 -1.30
C SER A 180 -11.19 10.38 -0.23
N ALA A 181 -10.38 9.34 -0.36
CA ALA A 181 -10.21 8.37 0.73
C ALA A 181 -9.55 9.03 1.94
N HIS A 182 -10.04 8.75 3.15
CA HIS A 182 -9.49 9.31 4.39
C HIS A 182 -7.96 9.19 4.43
N HIS A 183 -7.41 8.07 4.02
CA HIS A 183 -5.96 7.94 3.85
C HIS A 183 -5.60 6.93 2.75
N ARG A 184 -4.48 7.18 2.12
CA ARG A 184 -3.79 6.26 1.20
C ARG A 184 -2.44 5.85 1.75
N ILE A 185 -1.83 6.70 2.54
CA ILE A 185 -0.57 6.45 3.24
C ILE A 185 -0.78 6.72 4.73
N ALA A 186 -0.19 5.88 5.59
CA ALA A 186 0.01 6.25 6.98
C ALA A 186 1.46 6.00 7.38
N ILE A 187 1.95 6.82 8.31
CA ILE A 187 3.37 6.81 8.72
C ILE A 187 3.43 6.82 10.25
N LEU A 188 4.25 5.92 10.81
CA LEU A 188 4.47 5.79 12.24
C LEU A 188 5.97 5.59 12.55
N PRO A 189 6.42 5.86 13.81
CA PRO A 189 7.82 5.74 14.17
C PRO A 189 8.29 4.29 14.12
N GLY A 190 9.54 4.10 13.70
CA GLY A 190 10.19 2.78 13.66
C GLY A 190 11.32 2.74 12.63
N PRO A 191 11.95 1.58 12.44
CA PRO A 191 12.95 1.42 11.39
C PRO A 191 12.30 1.63 10.01
N PRO A 192 13.06 2.12 9.00
CA PRO A 192 12.47 2.39 7.68
C PRO A 192 12.07 1.09 6.99
N CYS A 193 10.77 0.80 6.99
CA CYS A 193 10.19 -0.40 6.39
C CYS A 193 8.70 -0.22 6.07
N LEU A 194 8.16 -1.19 5.34
CA LEU A 194 6.73 -1.37 5.21
C LEU A 194 6.16 -1.96 6.51
N ASN A 195 5.08 -1.35 7.03
CA ASN A 195 4.30 -1.98 8.09
C ASN A 195 3.29 -2.98 7.47
N HIS A 196 2.43 -2.51 6.56
CA HIS A 196 1.49 -3.37 5.83
C HIS A 196 0.97 -2.71 4.54
N VAL A 197 0.35 -3.54 3.70
CA VAL A 197 -0.48 -3.12 2.57
C VAL A 197 -1.91 -3.58 2.81
N ALA A 198 -2.85 -2.65 2.74
CA ALA A 198 -4.27 -2.93 2.89
C ALA A 198 -4.98 -2.98 1.54
N TYR A 199 -5.93 -3.90 1.42
CA TYR A 199 -6.73 -4.11 0.22
C TYR A 199 -8.21 -3.94 0.52
N ASP A 200 -8.88 -3.09 -0.25
CA ASP A 200 -10.31 -2.88 -0.14
C ASP A 200 -11.09 -4.14 -0.53
N MET A 201 -12.09 -4.45 0.27
CA MET A 201 -13.07 -5.51 0.05
C MET A 201 -14.44 -4.90 -0.25
N THR A 202 -15.35 -5.70 -0.78
CA THR A 202 -16.74 -5.27 -1.10
C THR A 202 -17.63 -5.08 0.14
N GLY A 203 -17.09 -4.54 1.23
CA GLY A 203 -17.77 -4.35 2.52
C GLY A 203 -17.44 -5.46 3.53
N VAL A 204 -18.03 -5.35 4.71
CA VAL A 204 -17.76 -6.25 5.84
C VAL A 204 -18.03 -7.72 5.50
N ASP A 205 -19.14 -8.01 4.80
CA ASP A 205 -19.47 -9.40 4.42
C ASP A 205 -18.41 -9.99 3.47
N GLY A 206 -17.97 -9.22 2.45
CA GLY A 206 -16.89 -9.63 1.56
C GLY A 206 -15.56 -9.85 2.31
N MET A 207 -15.22 -8.95 3.24
CA MET A 207 -14.04 -9.10 4.11
C MET A 207 -14.08 -10.39 4.94
N MET A 208 -15.22 -10.69 5.58
CA MET A 208 -15.38 -11.89 6.41
C MET A 208 -15.34 -13.18 5.59
N ARG A 209 -15.86 -13.16 4.36
CA ARG A 209 -15.77 -14.30 3.43
C ARG A 209 -14.33 -14.53 2.97
N GLY A 210 -13.62 -13.47 2.65
CA GLY A 210 -12.19 -13.53 2.36
C GLY A 210 -11.39 -14.07 3.55
N ALA A 211 -11.63 -13.57 4.76
CA ALA A 211 -10.99 -14.06 5.98
C ALA A 211 -11.27 -15.55 6.25
N HIS A 212 -12.51 -16.01 5.97
CA HIS A 212 -12.84 -17.45 6.03
C HIS A 212 -12.00 -18.26 5.03
N ARG A 213 -11.88 -17.80 3.76
CA ARG A 213 -11.05 -18.47 2.75
C ARG A 213 -9.60 -18.60 3.23
N LEU A 214 -8.99 -17.51 3.75
CA LEU A 214 -7.64 -17.52 4.27
C LEU A 214 -7.49 -18.52 5.42
N LYS A 215 -8.42 -18.53 6.38
CA LYS A 215 -8.44 -19.48 7.49
C LYS A 215 -8.48 -20.93 7.02
N VAL A 216 -9.35 -21.26 6.07
CA VAL A 216 -9.47 -22.63 5.50
C VAL A 216 -8.19 -23.05 4.79
N LYS A 217 -7.50 -22.09 4.15
CA LYS A 217 -6.22 -22.30 3.46
C LYS A 217 -4.99 -22.19 4.38
N GLY A 218 -5.18 -22.12 5.69
CA GLY A 218 -4.09 -22.17 6.68
C GLY A 218 -3.44 -20.83 7.01
N THR A 219 -4.01 -19.69 6.55
CA THR A 219 -3.53 -18.36 6.89
C THR A 219 -4.46 -17.73 7.95
N PRO A 220 -4.12 -17.78 9.24
CA PRO A 220 -4.98 -17.27 10.31
C PRO A 220 -4.94 -15.75 10.38
N ILE A 221 -6.01 -15.16 10.94
CA ILE A 221 -6.02 -13.75 11.30
C ILE A 221 -4.96 -13.53 12.40
N GLN A 222 -4.13 -12.52 12.23
CA GLN A 222 -3.15 -12.07 13.23
C GLN A 222 -3.76 -11.03 14.17
N TRP A 223 -4.54 -10.11 13.62
CA TRP A 223 -5.27 -9.10 14.38
C TRP A 223 -6.59 -8.78 13.68
N GLY A 224 -7.70 -8.76 14.43
CA GLY A 224 -9.05 -8.49 13.92
C GLY A 224 -9.99 -9.72 14.04
N PRO A 225 -11.18 -9.71 13.44
CA PRO A 225 -11.72 -8.54 12.74
C PRO A 225 -12.03 -7.40 13.72
N GLY A 226 -11.85 -6.18 13.26
CA GLY A 226 -12.08 -4.98 14.06
C GLY A 226 -12.48 -3.77 13.20
N ARG A 227 -12.60 -2.60 13.87
CA ARG A 227 -12.85 -1.33 13.21
C ARG A 227 -11.99 -0.23 13.83
N HIS A 228 -11.19 0.43 13.02
CA HIS A 228 -10.39 1.58 13.44
C HIS A 228 -11.27 2.82 13.69
N THR A 229 -10.83 3.75 14.52
CA THR A 229 -11.50 5.05 14.67
C THR A 229 -11.03 6.03 13.61
N ALA A 230 -9.74 6.15 13.38
CA ALA A 230 -9.22 6.99 12.31
C ALA A 230 -9.50 6.34 10.95
N GLY A 231 -10.27 7.02 10.10
CA GLY A 231 -10.74 6.50 8.82
C GLY A 231 -11.93 5.54 8.90
N ASN A 232 -12.37 5.16 10.12
CA ASN A 232 -13.57 4.36 10.37
C ASN A 232 -13.66 3.04 9.58
N ASN A 233 -12.54 2.54 9.04
CA ASN A 233 -12.50 1.32 8.25
C ASN A 233 -12.49 0.05 9.12
N THR A 234 -13.08 -1.02 8.59
CA THR A 234 -12.94 -2.36 9.17
C THR A 234 -11.61 -2.97 8.78
N PHE A 235 -11.09 -3.90 9.55
CA PHE A 235 -9.80 -4.52 9.30
C PHE A 235 -9.72 -6.00 9.69
N SER A 236 -8.86 -6.71 9.01
CA SER A 236 -8.33 -8.03 9.41
C SER A 236 -6.93 -8.20 8.83
N TYR A 237 -5.95 -8.43 9.70
CA TYR A 237 -4.54 -8.56 9.31
C TYR A 237 -4.12 -10.00 9.18
N PHE A 238 -3.26 -10.24 8.20
CA PHE A 238 -2.68 -11.55 7.87
C PHE A 238 -1.19 -11.39 7.58
N VAL A 239 -0.47 -12.50 7.51
CA VAL A 239 0.95 -12.52 7.13
C VAL A 239 1.14 -13.46 5.94
N THR A 240 1.84 -12.97 4.92
CA THR A 240 2.19 -13.75 3.73
C THR A 240 3.29 -14.78 4.02
N PRO A 241 3.55 -15.76 3.16
CA PRO A 241 4.69 -16.67 3.30
C PRO A 241 6.04 -15.96 3.43
N GLY A 242 6.21 -14.80 2.76
CA GLY A 242 7.38 -13.94 2.85
C GLY A 242 7.49 -13.14 4.14
N GLY A 243 6.50 -13.22 5.04
CA GLY A 243 6.49 -12.50 6.31
C GLY A 243 5.96 -11.07 6.22
N PHE A 244 5.42 -10.64 5.10
CA PHE A 244 4.80 -9.32 4.94
C PHE A 244 3.41 -9.30 5.55
N ALA A 245 3.11 -8.23 6.30
CA ALA A 245 1.76 -8.00 6.77
C ALA A 245 0.87 -7.46 5.65
N VAL A 246 -0.32 -8.03 5.52
CA VAL A 246 -1.35 -7.62 4.57
C VAL A 246 -2.70 -7.53 5.29
N GLU A 247 -3.53 -6.60 4.85
CA GLU A 247 -4.81 -6.31 5.48
C GLU A 247 -5.96 -6.43 4.48
N TYR A 248 -7.03 -7.10 4.87
CA TYR A 248 -8.35 -6.89 4.28
C TYR A 248 -9.04 -5.76 5.04
N THR A 249 -9.48 -4.75 4.30
CA THR A 249 -10.19 -3.59 4.84
C THR A 249 -11.46 -3.31 4.06
N SER A 250 -12.39 -2.59 4.65
CA SER A 250 -13.58 -2.07 3.96
C SER A 250 -14.13 -0.84 4.66
N GLU A 251 -15.00 -0.14 3.96
CA GLU A 251 -15.73 1.01 4.51
C GLU A 251 -14.82 2.15 4.99
N LEU A 252 -13.64 2.31 4.35
CA LEU A 252 -12.79 3.46 4.62
C LEU A 252 -13.57 4.75 4.35
N GLU A 253 -13.58 5.67 5.32
CA GLU A 253 -14.29 6.94 5.23
C GLU A 253 -13.83 7.74 4.00
N GLU A 254 -14.78 8.36 3.32
CA GLU A 254 -14.49 9.35 2.28
C GLU A 254 -14.60 10.76 2.87
N VAL A 255 -13.63 11.59 2.53
CA VAL A 255 -13.52 12.98 2.99
C VAL A 255 -13.32 13.91 1.81
N ASP A 256 -13.67 15.17 1.97
CA ASP A 256 -13.33 16.17 0.96
C ASP A 256 -11.83 16.44 0.96
N PHE A 257 -11.18 16.24 -0.19
CA PHE A 257 -9.73 16.38 -0.29
C PHE A 257 -9.23 17.78 0.10
N GLU A 258 -9.96 18.82 -0.24
CA GLU A 258 -9.52 20.20 -0.02
C GLU A 258 -9.88 20.72 1.37
N THR A 259 -11.06 20.41 1.88
CA THR A 259 -11.65 21.07 3.05
C THR A 259 -11.66 20.22 4.32
N HIS A 260 -11.33 18.93 4.25
CA HIS A 260 -11.31 18.09 5.44
C HIS A 260 -10.28 18.59 6.46
N GLU A 261 -10.76 18.86 7.68
CA GLU A 261 -9.94 19.25 8.82
C GLU A 261 -9.58 18.01 9.65
N GLY A 262 -8.29 17.75 9.80
CA GLY A 262 -7.77 16.61 10.53
C GLY A 262 -8.03 16.68 12.03
N LYS A 263 -8.17 15.52 12.65
CA LYS A 263 -8.35 15.35 14.11
C LYS A 263 -7.13 14.66 14.71
N VAL A 264 -6.95 14.86 16.02
CA VAL A 264 -6.00 14.10 16.83
C VAL A 264 -6.77 13.17 17.72
N HIS A 265 -6.67 11.87 17.48
CA HIS A 265 -7.27 10.83 18.31
C HIS A 265 -6.34 10.49 19.47
N VAL A 266 -6.86 10.44 20.70
CA VAL A 266 -6.08 10.00 21.86
C VAL A 266 -5.96 8.47 21.82
N PRO A 267 -4.75 7.91 21.80
CA PRO A 267 -4.57 6.46 21.74
C PRO A 267 -5.24 5.74 22.91
N ALA A 268 -6.09 4.78 22.59
CA ALA A 268 -6.76 3.93 23.57
C ALA A 268 -7.18 2.62 22.89
N PRO A 269 -7.38 1.51 23.61
CA PRO A 269 -7.77 0.24 23.01
C PRO A 269 -8.99 0.34 22.08
N LEU A 270 -10.05 1.03 22.50
CA LEU A 270 -11.26 1.22 21.68
C LEU A 270 -11.13 2.29 20.60
N VAL A 271 -10.03 3.04 20.56
CA VAL A 271 -9.67 3.91 19.42
C VAL A 271 -8.93 3.11 18.36
N MET A 272 -8.09 2.16 18.80
CA MET A 272 -7.41 1.23 17.89
C MET A 272 -8.36 0.22 17.27
N ASP A 273 -9.33 -0.29 18.05
CA ASP A 273 -10.38 -1.22 17.63
C ASP A 273 -11.69 -0.92 18.35
N GLN A 274 -12.60 -0.23 17.66
CA GLN A 274 -13.91 0.15 18.22
C GLN A 274 -14.77 -1.06 18.64
N TRP A 275 -14.59 -2.21 17.97
CA TRP A 275 -15.38 -3.40 18.28
C TRP A 275 -14.80 -4.17 19.46
N GLY A 276 -13.50 -4.23 19.61
CA GLY A 276 -12.82 -4.90 20.71
C GLY A 276 -13.14 -6.39 20.84
N ILE A 277 -13.57 -7.05 19.76
CA ILE A 277 -13.97 -8.46 19.73
C ILE A 277 -13.00 -9.34 18.93
N GLY A 278 -12.07 -8.73 18.19
CA GLY A 278 -11.09 -9.44 17.38
C GLY A 278 -10.06 -10.18 18.23
N ILE A 279 -9.33 -11.08 17.56
CA ILE A 279 -8.16 -11.75 18.15
C ILE A 279 -6.91 -10.90 17.91
N GLY A 280 -5.88 -11.11 18.72
CA GLY A 280 -4.59 -10.43 18.58
C GLY A 280 -4.61 -8.93 18.89
N GLY A 281 -3.69 -8.22 18.30
CA GLY A 281 -3.48 -6.78 18.48
C GLY A 281 -2.20 -6.34 17.75
N PRO A 282 -1.78 -5.07 17.86
CA PRO A 282 -0.54 -4.60 17.26
C PRO A 282 0.68 -5.46 17.62
N GLN A 283 0.68 -6.05 18.81
CA GLN A 283 1.78 -6.92 19.29
C GLN A 283 1.82 -8.30 18.61
N THR A 284 0.78 -8.70 17.89
CA THR A 284 0.76 -9.95 17.12
C THR A 284 1.16 -9.76 15.65
N MET A 285 1.36 -8.50 15.24
CA MET A 285 1.86 -8.18 13.92
C MET A 285 3.36 -8.45 13.82
N PRO A 286 3.91 -8.68 12.62
CA PRO A 286 5.34 -8.81 12.42
C PRO A 286 6.11 -7.64 13.05
N HIS A 287 7.22 -7.96 13.73
CA HIS A 287 8.07 -6.92 14.29
C HIS A 287 8.72 -6.11 13.15
N PRO A 288 8.70 -4.77 13.20
CA PRO A 288 9.30 -3.97 12.16
C PRO A 288 10.83 -4.09 12.16
N GLU A 289 11.39 -4.45 11.02
CA GLU A 289 12.82 -4.51 10.75
C GLU A 289 13.15 -3.62 9.54
N PRO A 290 14.34 -2.99 9.49
CA PRO A 290 14.72 -2.18 8.34
C PRO A 290 14.57 -2.97 7.03
N ASN A 291 13.98 -2.36 6.01
CA ASN A 291 13.91 -3.00 4.69
C ASN A 291 15.34 -3.28 4.16
N PRO A 292 15.71 -4.53 3.83
CA PRO A 292 17.05 -4.87 3.38
C PRO A 292 17.53 -4.09 2.15
N GLY A 293 16.57 -3.57 1.37
CA GLY A 293 16.84 -2.85 0.13
C GLY A 293 16.88 -1.33 0.22
N LEU A 294 17.07 -0.73 1.39
CA LEU A 294 17.17 0.73 1.49
C LEU A 294 18.30 1.27 0.61
N PHE A 295 18.00 2.28 -0.22
CA PHE A 295 18.92 2.89 -1.18
C PHE A 295 19.52 1.92 -2.22
N VAL A 296 18.92 0.75 -2.40
CA VAL A 296 19.29 -0.24 -3.43
C VAL A 296 18.21 -0.29 -4.50
N ALA A 297 18.53 0.28 -5.68
CA ALA A 297 17.59 0.30 -6.79
C ALA A 297 17.31 -1.12 -7.29
N THR A 298 16.05 -1.38 -7.59
CA THR A 298 15.59 -2.58 -8.31
C THR A 298 14.98 -2.17 -9.62
N GLU A 299 15.42 -2.82 -10.69
CA GLU A 299 14.78 -2.69 -12.01
C GLU A 299 13.48 -3.52 -12.06
N ALA A 300 12.63 -3.18 -13.03
CA ALA A 300 11.37 -3.89 -13.25
C ALA A 300 11.61 -5.22 -13.92
#